data_d138911d08e16330659b05dc7a481205
#
_entry.id   d138911d08e16330659b05dc7a481205
#
_cell.length_a   1.000
_cell.length_b   1.000
_cell.length_c   1.000
_cell.angle_alpha   90.00
_cell.angle_beta   90.00
_cell.angle_gamma   90.00
#
_symmetry.space_group_name_H-M   'P 1'
#
loop_
_entity.id
_entity.type
_entity.pdbx_description
1 polymer ?
#
loop_
_entity_poly.entity_id
_entity_poly.type
_entity_poly.pdbx_seq_one_letter_code
_entity_poly.pdbx_strand_id
1 'polypeptide(L)'
;MPNYQLNFQFYRPTIYPSALSLSLILGIAHGFADAAAGFLLGRLPHTMSLEQASGLIILYNVLGFGYQPLVGMLTDKFKRPHLAVLVGLSSLLLALLVADGHSQIAVILAGIGSAAFHVGGGSLALAATPHRTTGSGLFTAPGIIGLAVGGVLGWTGYNVTLPIVLLLGLIIGIIAIINLSKYDLSSHDQAQSGSEQIENGNFDDGVLLLMLIAIALT
;
A
#
# COMPACT_ATOMS: atom_id res chain seq x y z
N MET A 1 -18.29 50.05 19.88
CA MET A 1 -17.70 49.64 18.61
C MET A 1 -17.68 48.12 18.63
N PRO A 2 -18.38 47.39 17.75
CA PRO A 2 -18.32 45.92 17.71
C PRO A 2 -17.03 45.47 17.05
N ASN A 3 -16.26 44.66 17.76
CA ASN A 3 -15.07 43.97 17.23
C ASN A 3 -15.48 42.91 16.22
N TYR A 4 -15.37 43.24 14.92
CA TYR A 4 -15.44 42.24 13.86
C TYR A 4 -14.11 41.46 13.81
N GLN A 5 -14.12 40.29 14.43
CA GLN A 5 -13.07 39.28 14.19
C GLN A 5 -13.30 38.70 12.79
N LEU A 6 -12.48 39.08 11.83
CA LEU A 6 -12.44 38.48 10.50
C LEU A 6 -11.88 37.06 10.63
N ASN A 7 -12.76 36.06 10.74
CA ASN A 7 -12.40 34.65 10.62
C ASN A 7 -12.06 34.38 9.15
N PHE A 8 -10.79 34.46 8.79
CA PHE A 8 -10.30 33.91 7.53
C PHE A 8 -10.33 32.40 7.59
N GLN A 9 -11.46 31.81 7.27
CA GLN A 9 -11.53 30.40 6.93
C GLN A 9 -10.83 30.23 5.56
N PHE A 10 -9.60 29.72 5.58
CA PHE A 10 -8.95 29.26 4.35
C PHE A 10 -9.80 28.11 3.80
N TYR A 11 -10.60 28.39 2.77
CA TYR A 11 -11.34 27.40 2.01
C TYR A 11 -10.33 26.52 1.28
N ARG A 12 -9.99 25.36 1.83
CA ARG A 12 -9.29 24.32 1.09
C ARG A 12 -10.33 23.60 0.26
N PRO A 13 -10.24 23.65 -1.09
CA PRO A 13 -11.13 22.85 -1.93
C PRO A 13 -10.88 21.38 -1.61
N THR A 14 -11.85 20.74 -0.97
CA THR A 14 -11.80 19.32 -0.68
C THR A 14 -12.30 18.55 -1.90
N ILE A 15 -11.39 17.86 -2.59
CA ILE A 15 -11.73 17.01 -3.72
C ILE A 15 -12.18 15.66 -3.16
N TYR A 16 -13.45 15.31 -3.40
CA TYR A 16 -14.00 13.99 -3.06
C TYR A 16 -14.14 13.16 -4.33
N PRO A 17 -13.28 12.17 -4.57
CA PRO A 17 -13.43 11.26 -5.69
C PRO A 17 -14.68 10.39 -5.54
N SER A 18 -15.24 9.93 -6.67
CA SER A 18 -16.25 8.88 -6.64
C SER A 18 -15.65 7.57 -6.13
N ALA A 19 -16.48 6.63 -5.68
CA ALA A 19 -16.01 5.35 -5.15
C ALA A 19 -15.09 4.59 -6.13
N LEU A 20 -15.46 4.50 -7.40
CA LEU A 20 -14.65 3.85 -8.43
C LEU A 20 -13.40 4.65 -8.78
N SER A 21 -13.47 5.99 -8.83
CA SER A 21 -12.28 6.82 -9.06
C SER A 21 -11.28 6.73 -7.91
N LEU A 22 -11.74 6.60 -6.67
CA LEU A 22 -10.83 6.36 -5.55
C LEU A 22 -10.10 5.01 -5.67
N SER A 23 -10.84 3.93 -5.94
CA SER A 23 -10.23 2.61 -6.14
C SER A 23 -9.24 2.60 -7.31
N LEU A 24 -9.52 3.34 -8.39
CA LEU A 24 -8.61 3.48 -9.52
C LEU A 24 -7.35 4.29 -9.16
N ILE A 25 -7.49 5.41 -8.45
CA ILE A 25 -6.35 6.21 -7.98
C ILE A 25 -5.45 5.39 -7.05
N LEU A 26 -6.05 4.67 -6.10
CA LEU A 26 -5.31 3.78 -5.20
C LEU A 26 -4.67 2.62 -5.96
N GLY A 27 -5.33 2.09 -7.02
CA GLY A 27 -4.78 1.07 -7.88
C GLY A 27 -3.58 1.57 -8.69
N ILE A 28 -3.66 2.77 -9.27
CA ILE A 28 -2.51 3.40 -9.95
C ILE A 28 -1.37 3.59 -8.96
N ALA A 29 -1.67 4.09 -7.76
CA ALA A 29 -0.67 4.23 -6.70
C ALA A 29 -0.05 2.87 -6.33
N HIS A 30 -0.85 1.80 -6.30
CA HIS A 30 -0.40 0.43 -6.07
C HIS A 30 0.56 -0.04 -7.18
N GLY A 31 0.21 0.20 -8.44
CA GLY A 31 1.09 -0.13 -9.56
C GLY A 31 2.47 0.53 -9.43
N PHE A 32 2.53 1.80 -9.05
CA PHE A 32 3.80 2.50 -8.86
C PHE A 32 4.53 2.10 -7.57
N ALA A 33 3.82 1.83 -6.50
CA ALA A 33 4.40 1.33 -5.25
C ALA A 33 5.10 -0.02 -5.47
N ASP A 34 4.42 -0.94 -6.14
CA ASP A 34 4.96 -2.26 -6.44
C ASP A 34 6.02 -2.21 -7.54
N ALA A 35 5.92 -1.29 -8.51
CA ALA A 35 7.00 -1.06 -9.47
C ALA A 35 8.27 -0.55 -8.77
N ALA A 36 8.15 0.32 -7.78
CA ALA A 36 9.28 0.78 -6.98
C ALA A 36 9.93 -0.37 -6.19
N ALA A 37 9.12 -1.21 -5.55
CA ALA A 37 9.60 -2.40 -4.83
C ALA A 37 10.25 -3.41 -5.79
N GLY A 38 9.57 -3.73 -6.90
CA GLY A 38 10.09 -4.63 -7.93
C GLY A 38 11.43 -4.14 -8.49
N PHE A 39 11.53 -2.85 -8.81
CA PHE A 39 12.77 -2.25 -9.29
C PHE A 39 13.91 -2.35 -8.28
N LEU A 40 13.63 -2.04 -7.00
CA LEU A 40 14.61 -2.20 -5.92
C LEU A 40 15.12 -3.63 -5.83
N LEU A 41 14.21 -4.61 -5.80
CA LEU A 41 14.56 -6.02 -5.66
C LEU A 41 15.26 -6.58 -6.91
N GLY A 42 14.79 -6.18 -8.10
CA GLY A 42 15.37 -6.64 -9.37
C GLY A 42 16.82 -6.20 -9.60
N ARG A 43 17.23 -5.06 -9.00
CA ARG A 43 18.62 -4.58 -9.14
C ARG A 43 19.60 -5.19 -8.13
N LEU A 44 19.13 -5.87 -7.07
CA LEU A 44 20.02 -6.44 -6.05
C LEU A 44 21.09 -7.38 -6.61
N PRO A 45 20.81 -8.30 -7.56
CA PRO A 45 21.82 -9.18 -8.12
C PRO A 45 22.96 -8.47 -8.86
N HIS A 46 22.80 -7.19 -9.23
CA HIS A 46 23.87 -6.40 -9.81
C HIS A 46 24.83 -5.78 -8.79
N THR A 47 24.44 -5.76 -7.50
CA THR A 47 25.17 -5.06 -6.44
C THR A 47 25.77 -6.02 -5.40
N MET A 48 25.32 -7.29 -5.40
CA MET A 48 25.73 -8.29 -4.41
C MET A 48 25.64 -9.70 -4.96
N SER A 49 26.10 -10.71 -4.19
CA SER A 49 25.97 -12.11 -4.60
C SER A 49 24.49 -12.54 -4.70
N LEU A 50 24.22 -13.55 -5.52
CA LEU A 50 22.88 -14.09 -5.69
C LEU A 50 22.28 -14.60 -4.36
N GLU A 51 23.11 -15.19 -3.51
CA GLU A 51 22.70 -15.65 -2.17
C GLU A 51 22.24 -14.50 -1.30
N GLN A 52 23.01 -13.40 -1.25
CA GLN A 52 22.64 -12.20 -0.49
C GLN A 52 21.38 -11.55 -1.04
N ALA A 53 21.27 -11.43 -2.37
CA ALA A 53 20.10 -10.88 -3.03
C ALA A 53 18.84 -11.71 -2.71
N SER A 54 18.93 -13.04 -2.78
CA SER A 54 17.83 -13.95 -2.44
C SER A 54 17.41 -13.81 -0.97
N GLY A 55 18.35 -13.68 -0.04
CA GLY A 55 18.06 -13.45 1.37
C GLY A 55 17.29 -12.13 1.60
N LEU A 56 17.68 -11.06 0.90
CA LEU A 56 16.99 -9.77 0.98
C LEU A 56 15.60 -9.81 0.32
N ILE A 57 15.42 -10.55 -0.78
CA ILE A 57 14.10 -10.75 -1.40
C ILE A 57 13.17 -11.51 -0.44
N ILE A 58 13.67 -12.55 0.23
CA ILE A 58 12.89 -13.27 1.25
C ILE A 58 12.54 -12.32 2.41
N LEU A 59 13.49 -11.52 2.89
CA LEU A 59 13.24 -10.54 3.95
C LEU A 59 12.15 -9.55 3.54
N TYR A 60 12.20 -9.01 2.31
CA TYR A 60 11.14 -8.15 1.78
C TYR A 60 9.77 -8.83 1.84
N ASN A 61 9.67 -10.08 1.37
CA ASN A 61 8.40 -10.81 1.38
C ASN A 61 7.87 -11.05 2.80
N VAL A 62 8.74 -11.43 3.73
CA VAL A 62 8.36 -11.58 5.15
C VAL A 62 7.84 -10.26 5.72
N LEU A 63 8.51 -9.14 5.45
CA LEU A 63 8.08 -7.83 5.93
C LEU A 63 6.83 -7.33 5.18
N GLY A 64 6.78 -7.44 3.85
CA GLY A 64 5.70 -6.92 3.02
C GLY A 64 4.38 -7.67 3.21
N PHE A 65 4.42 -8.98 3.45
CA PHE A 65 3.23 -9.80 3.63
C PHE A 65 3.03 -10.23 5.09
N GLY A 66 4.10 -10.68 5.77
CA GLY A 66 4.01 -11.16 7.14
C GLY A 66 3.68 -10.07 8.17
N TYR A 67 4.04 -8.81 7.91
CA TYR A 67 3.73 -7.66 8.79
C TYR A 67 2.33 -7.08 8.57
N GLN A 68 1.61 -7.44 7.51
CA GLN A 68 0.27 -6.90 7.24
C GLN A 68 -0.71 -7.06 8.42
N PRO A 69 -0.78 -8.20 9.13
CA PRO A 69 -1.65 -8.32 10.30
C PRO A 69 -1.33 -7.30 11.40
N LEU A 70 -0.05 -7.05 11.68
CA LEU A 70 0.37 -6.06 12.67
C LEU A 70 0.01 -4.63 12.24
N VAL A 71 0.24 -4.31 10.97
CA VAL A 71 -0.17 -3.02 10.40
C VAL A 71 -1.68 -2.86 10.44
N GLY A 72 -2.44 -3.93 10.15
CA GLY A 72 -3.89 -3.96 10.26
C GLY A 72 -4.36 -3.60 11.67
N MET A 73 -3.85 -4.30 12.68
CA MET A 73 -4.16 -4.02 14.08
C MET A 73 -3.87 -2.56 14.48
N LEU A 74 -2.76 -1.99 14.01
CA LEU A 74 -2.42 -0.58 14.25
C LEU A 74 -3.37 0.37 13.51
N THR A 75 -3.69 0.07 12.27
CA THR A 75 -4.61 0.87 11.44
C THR A 75 -6.00 0.88 12.04
N ASP A 76 -6.49 -0.25 12.52
CA ASP A 76 -7.79 -0.40 13.21
C ASP A 76 -7.79 0.37 14.54
N LYS A 77 -6.72 0.26 15.32
CA LYS A 77 -6.56 0.99 16.59
C LYS A 77 -6.61 2.50 16.39
N PHE A 78 -5.92 3.01 15.37
CA PHE A 78 -5.87 4.46 15.10
C PHE A 78 -7.01 4.95 14.21
N LYS A 79 -7.77 4.05 13.56
CA LYS A 79 -8.87 4.37 12.64
C LYS A 79 -8.49 5.33 11.51
N ARG A 80 -7.26 5.20 11.00
CA ARG A 80 -6.68 6.12 10.00
C ARG A 80 -5.96 5.40 8.87
N PRO A 81 -6.65 4.58 8.04
CA PRO A 81 -6.03 3.87 6.92
C PRO A 81 -5.35 4.80 5.91
N HIS A 82 -5.82 6.04 5.74
CA HIS A 82 -5.15 7.02 4.87
C HIS A 82 -3.70 7.34 5.31
N LEU A 83 -3.43 7.32 6.63
CA LEU A 83 -2.06 7.53 7.13
C LEU A 83 -1.18 6.33 6.80
N ALA A 84 -1.71 5.11 6.85
CA ALA A 84 -0.97 3.91 6.44
C ALA A 84 -0.56 3.97 4.96
N VAL A 85 -1.46 4.47 4.08
CA VAL A 85 -1.13 4.72 2.66
C VAL A 85 0.02 5.71 2.52
N LEU A 86 -0.04 6.87 3.17
CA LEU A 86 0.99 7.90 3.05
C LEU A 86 2.32 7.44 3.64
N VAL A 87 2.31 6.80 4.80
CA VAL A 87 3.51 6.23 5.43
C VAL A 87 4.12 5.16 4.54
N GLY A 88 3.28 4.28 3.98
CA GLY A 88 3.72 3.22 3.09
C GLY A 88 4.43 3.74 1.84
N LEU A 89 3.81 4.68 1.11
CA LEU A 89 4.40 5.29 -0.07
C LEU A 89 5.66 6.10 0.24
N SER A 90 5.65 6.84 1.36
CA SER A 90 6.83 7.61 1.79
C SER A 90 8.00 6.70 2.17
N SER A 91 7.73 5.56 2.81
CA SER A 91 8.74 4.56 3.14
C SER A 91 9.35 3.92 1.89
N LEU A 92 8.54 3.61 0.86
CA LEU A 92 9.00 3.13 -0.44
C LEU A 92 9.86 4.18 -1.17
N LEU A 93 9.44 5.44 -1.14
CA LEU A 93 10.23 6.54 -1.70
C LEU A 93 11.61 6.63 -1.01
N LEU A 94 11.62 6.61 0.32
CA LEU A 94 12.85 6.67 1.09
C LEU A 94 13.74 5.44 0.82
N ALA A 95 13.15 4.25 0.67
CA ALA A 95 13.87 3.04 0.31
C ALA A 95 14.66 3.20 -0.99
N LEU A 96 14.05 3.78 -2.03
CA LEU A 96 14.75 4.06 -3.29
C LEU A 96 15.87 5.07 -3.14
N LEU A 97 15.69 6.11 -2.30
CA LEU A 97 16.70 7.14 -2.09
C LEU A 97 17.95 6.64 -1.35
N VAL A 98 17.79 5.63 -0.46
CA VAL A 98 18.91 5.08 0.32
C VAL A 98 19.51 3.82 -0.30
N ALA A 99 18.92 3.30 -1.39
CA ALA A 99 19.25 1.99 -1.95
C ALA A 99 20.71 1.85 -2.40
N ASP A 100 21.30 2.91 -2.99
CA ASP A 100 22.64 2.86 -3.55
C ASP A 100 23.75 2.72 -2.49
N GLY A 101 23.48 3.14 -1.26
CA GLY A 101 24.47 3.02 -0.16
C GLY A 101 24.11 1.96 0.88
N HIS A 102 22.82 1.61 1.02
CA HIS A 102 22.32 0.82 2.14
C HIS A 102 21.20 -0.13 1.72
N SER A 103 21.51 -1.11 0.85
CA SER A 103 20.52 -2.04 0.27
C SER A 103 19.69 -2.77 1.32
N GLN A 104 20.25 -3.17 2.47
CA GLN A 104 19.52 -3.82 3.55
C GLN A 104 18.47 -2.91 4.17
N ILE A 105 18.84 -1.66 4.46
CA ILE A 105 17.92 -0.66 5.01
C ILE A 105 16.81 -0.35 3.99
N ALA A 106 17.19 -0.24 2.72
CA ALA A 106 16.24 -0.01 1.63
C ALA A 106 15.19 -1.13 1.55
N VAL A 107 15.61 -2.39 1.64
CA VAL A 107 14.71 -3.56 1.60
C VAL A 107 13.79 -3.60 2.82
N ILE A 108 14.30 -3.28 4.01
CA ILE A 108 13.47 -3.20 5.23
C ILE A 108 12.42 -2.09 5.10
N LEU A 109 12.83 -0.90 4.67
CA LEU A 109 11.90 0.22 4.44
C LEU A 109 10.87 -0.12 3.38
N ALA A 110 11.28 -0.75 2.28
CA ALA A 110 10.38 -1.16 1.22
C ALA A 110 9.36 -2.21 1.69
N GLY A 111 9.80 -3.22 2.46
CA GLY A 111 8.91 -4.26 2.98
C GLY A 111 7.87 -3.70 3.96
N ILE A 112 8.30 -2.92 4.95
CA ILE A 112 7.39 -2.28 5.91
C ILE A 112 6.46 -1.28 5.19
N GLY A 113 7.01 -0.49 4.27
CA GLY A 113 6.24 0.44 3.46
C GLY A 113 5.20 -0.24 2.59
N SER A 114 5.55 -1.35 1.96
CA SER A 114 4.64 -2.19 1.18
C SER A 114 3.51 -2.72 2.06
N ALA A 115 3.80 -3.29 3.24
CA ALA A 115 2.78 -3.76 4.17
C ALA A 115 1.81 -2.63 4.56
N ALA A 116 2.33 -1.44 4.91
CA ALA A 116 1.51 -0.29 5.29
C ALA A 116 0.60 0.19 4.15
N PHE A 117 1.14 0.28 2.94
CA PHE A 117 0.39 0.70 1.77
C PHE A 117 -0.70 -0.30 1.40
N HIS A 118 -0.41 -1.61 1.37
CA HIS A 118 -1.38 -2.65 1.04
C HIS A 118 -2.55 -2.68 2.01
N VAL A 119 -2.28 -2.61 3.31
CA VAL A 119 -3.34 -2.59 4.34
C VAL A 119 -4.16 -1.31 4.24
N GLY A 120 -3.52 -0.14 4.21
CA GLY A 120 -4.25 1.14 4.15
C GLY A 120 -5.02 1.32 2.85
N GLY A 121 -4.39 1.06 1.71
CA GLY A 121 -4.99 1.19 0.38
C GLY A 121 -6.11 0.17 0.15
N GLY A 122 -5.89 -1.08 0.55
CA GLY A 122 -6.90 -2.14 0.48
C GLY A 122 -8.14 -1.80 1.31
N SER A 123 -7.95 -1.36 2.55
CA SER A 123 -9.06 -0.94 3.43
C SER A 123 -9.87 0.19 2.82
N LEU A 124 -9.21 1.22 2.26
CA LEU A 124 -9.89 2.36 1.62
C LEU A 124 -10.61 1.95 0.34
N ALA A 125 -10.03 1.06 -0.48
CA ALA A 125 -10.67 0.56 -1.69
C ALA A 125 -11.93 -0.26 -1.38
N LEU A 126 -11.89 -1.10 -0.34
CA LEU A 126 -13.04 -1.85 0.15
C LEU A 126 -14.11 -0.92 0.72
N ALA A 127 -13.71 0.03 1.57
CA ALA A 127 -14.63 1.01 2.15
C ALA A 127 -15.33 1.88 1.10
N ALA A 128 -14.64 2.22 0.01
CA ALA A 128 -15.21 3.00 -1.09
C ALA A 128 -16.23 2.22 -1.90
N THR A 129 -16.13 0.89 -1.98
CA THR A 129 -16.99 0.04 -2.81
C THR A 129 -17.64 -1.09 -2.01
N PRO A 130 -18.48 -0.77 -1.01
CA PRO A 130 -19.09 -1.77 -0.15
C PRO A 130 -19.91 -2.76 -0.97
N HIS A 131 -19.79 -4.05 -0.63
CA HIS A 131 -20.49 -5.16 -1.29
C HIS A 131 -20.15 -5.36 -2.78
N ARG A 132 -19.02 -4.78 -3.28
CA ARG A 132 -18.57 -4.93 -4.66
C ARG A 132 -17.11 -5.36 -4.71
N THR A 133 -16.81 -6.42 -5.44
CA THR A 133 -15.44 -6.91 -5.67
C THR A 133 -14.66 -6.04 -6.67
N THR A 134 -15.35 -5.21 -7.45
CA THR A 134 -14.73 -4.33 -8.47
C THR A 134 -13.68 -3.40 -7.88
N GLY A 135 -13.96 -2.80 -6.70
CA GLY A 135 -13.00 -1.89 -6.05
C GLY A 135 -11.71 -2.58 -5.65
N SER A 136 -11.82 -3.78 -5.07
CA SER A 136 -10.66 -4.61 -4.74
C SER A 136 -9.88 -4.99 -6.00
N GLY A 137 -10.55 -5.42 -7.07
CA GLY A 137 -9.90 -5.75 -8.34
C GLY A 137 -9.17 -4.57 -8.98
N LEU A 138 -9.80 -3.38 -9.01
CA LEU A 138 -9.18 -2.14 -9.50
C LEU A 138 -7.96 -1.71 -8.67
N PHE A 139 -7.98 -1.98 -7.37
CA PHE A 139 -6.84 -1.75 -6.50
C PHE A 139 -5.71 -2.74 -6.76
N THR A 140 -6.02 -4.05 -6.84
CA THR A 140 -4.99 -5.11 -6.80
C THR A 140 -4.30 -5.31 -8.15
N ALA A 141 -5.04 -5.29 -9.27
CA ALA A 141 -4.50 -5.66 -10.58
C ALA A 141 -3.31 -4.78 -11.04
N PRO A 142 -3.33 -3.44 -10.89
CA PRO A 142 -2.18 -2.62 -11.27
C PRO A 142 -0.91 -2.93 -10.45
N GLY A 143 -1.04 -3.35 -9.17
CA GLY A 143 0.10 -3.73 -8.33
C GLY A 143 0.89 -4.88 -8.93
N ILE A 144 0.21 -5.95 -9.35
CA ILE A 144 0.86 -7.12 -9.97
C ILE A 144 1.64 -6.72 -11.22
N ILE A 145 1.04 -5.88 -12.08
CA ILE A 145 1.70 -5.39 -13.29
C ILE A 145 2.91 -4.52 -12.91
N GLY A 146 2.74 -3.64 -11.93
CA GLY A 146 3.81 -2.78 -11.43
C GLY A 146 5.01 -3.57 -10.93
N LEU A 147 4.77 -4.57 -10.08
CA LEU A 147 5.81 -5.43 -9.54
C LEU A 147 6.62 -6.12 -10.65
N ALA A 148 5.93 -6.70 -11.64
CA ALA A 148 6.57 -7.37 -12.76
C ALA A 148 7.40 -6.39 -13.62
N VAL A 149 6.82 -5.25 -13.99
CA VAL A 149 7.51 -4.22 -14.79
C VAL A 149 8.71 -3.66 -14.04
N GLY A 150 8.53 -3.30 -12.77
CA GLY A 150 9.63 -2.81 -11.93
C GLY A 150 10.75 -3.83 -11.79
N GLY A 151 10.40 -5.10 -11.54
CA GLY A 151 11.36 -6.19 -11.44
C GLY A 151 12.19 -6.37 -12.71
N VAL A 152 11.56 -6.34 -13.88
CA VAL A 152 12.25 -6.41 -15.18
C VAL A 152 13.16 -5.20 -15.37
N LEU A 153 12.70 -3.99 -15.09
CA LEU A 153 13.51 -2.78 -15.19
C LEU A 153 14.73 -2.80 -14.26
N GLY A 154 14.57 -3.29 -13.04
CA GLY A 154 15.68 -3.50 -12.10
C GLY A 154 16.67 -4.52 -12.60
N TRP A 155 16.18 -5.66 -13.10
CA TRP A 155 17.00 -6.74 -13.63
C TRP A 155 17.76 -6.36 -14.91
N THR A 156 17.20 -5.53 -15.78
CA THR A 156 17.88 -5.07 -17.00
C THR A 156 18.99 -4.06 -16.74
N GLY A 157 19.12 -3.55 -15.52
CA GLY A 157 20.16 -2.59 -15.14
C GLY A 157 19.93 -1.17 -15.65
N TYR A 158 18.77 -0.87 -16.24
CA TYR A 158 18.42 0.51 -16.59
C TYR A 158 18.28 1.37 -15.33
N ASN A 159 18.95 2.52 -15.31
CA ASN A 159 18.82 3.45 -14.20
C ASN A 159 17.56 4.32 -14.36
N VAL A 160 16.45 3.81 -13.88
CA VAL A 160 15.15 4.52 -13.83
C VAL A 160 14.78 5.00 -12.42
N THR A 161 15.75 5.06 -11.51
CA THR A 161 15.52 5.50 -10.11
C THR A 161 14.86 6.87 -10.06
N LEU A 162 15.40 7.86 -10.76
CA LEU A 162 14.88 9.23 -10.74
C LEU A 162 13.43 9.32 -11.26
N PRO A 163 13.08 8.76 -12.44
CA PRO A 163 11.69 8.72 -12.89
C PRO A 163 10.73 8.07 -11.88
N ILE A 164 11.09 6.94 -11.28
CA ILE A 164 10.24 6.26 -10.30
C ILE A 164 10.07 7.12 -9.03
N VAL A 165 11.14 7.72 -8.53
CA VAL A 165 11.10 8.62 -7.35
C VAL A 165 10.20 9.81 -7.62
N LEU A 166 10.31 10.46 -8.80
CA LEU A 166 9.48 11.61 -9.15
C LEU A 166 7.99 11.22 -9.28
N LEU A 167 7.70 10.08 -9.91
CA LEU A 167 6.33 9.58 -10.05
C LEU A 167 5.74 9.21 -8.69
N LEU A 168 6.50 8.54 -7.84
CA LEU A 168 6.05 8.19 -6.49
C LEU A 168 5.81 9.44 -5.63
N GLY A 169 6.70 10.44 -5.73
CA GLY A 169 6.53 11.73 -5.07
C GLY A 169 5.28 12.48 -5.55
N LEU A 170 4.99 12.46 -6.85
CA LEU A 170 3.78 13.04 -7.43
C LEU A 170 2.52 12.33 -6.89
N ILE A 171 2.53 11.00 -6.82
CA ILE A 171 1.41 10.21 -6.30
C ILE A 171 1.18 10.51 -4.82
N ILE A 172 2.23 10.59 -4.01
CA ILE A 172 2.13 10.99 -2.60
C ILE A 172 1.49 12.38 -2.50
N GLY A 173 1.91 13.33 -3.33
CA GLY A 173 1.33 14.67 -3.39
C GLY A 173 -0.15 14.67 -3.74
N ILE A 174 -0.56 13.89 -4.74
CA ILE A 174 -1.97 13.73 -5.15
C ILE A 174 -2.79 13.14 -3.99
N ILE A 175 -2.31 12.04 -3.38
CA ILE A 175 -3.01 11.37 -2.28
C ILE A 175 -3.11 12.28 -1.04
N ALA A 176 -2.08 13.07 -0.75
CA ALA A 176 -2.12 14.02 0.36
C ALA A 176 -3.14 15.16 0.18
N ILE A 177 -3.44 15.54 -1.07
CA ILE A 177 -4.45 16.57 -1.38
C ILE A 177 -5.86 16.00 -1.33
N ILE A 178 -6.04 14.71 -1.68
CA ILE A 178 -7.34 14.05 -1.65
C ILE A 178 -7.75 13.83 -0.18
N ASN A 179 -8.97 14.26 0.16
CA ASN A 179 -9.49 14.01 1.51
C ASN A 179 -9.99 12.57 1.62
N LEU A 180 -9.13 11.69 2.10
CA LEU A 180 -9.44 10.27 2.31
C LEU A 180 -10.12 10.01 3.68
N SER A 181 -10.09 10.96 4.60
CA SER A 181 -10.60 10.77 5.97
C SER A 181 -12.11 10.45 6.03
N LYS A 182 -12.86 10.82 5.01
CA LYS A 182 -14.27 10.46 4.89
C LYS A 182 -14.51 8.94 4.77
N TYR A 183 -13.51 8.18 4.31
CA TYR A 183 -13.59 6.72 4.14
C TYR A 183 -13.06 5.96 5.37
N ASP A 184 -12.37 6.63 6.30
CA ASP A 184 -11.79 6.00 7.48
C ASP A 184 -12.86 5.38 8.40
N LEU A 185 -13.98 6.08 8.62
CA LEU A 185 -15.08 5.60 9.46
C LEU A 185 -15.82 4.43 8.81
N SER A 186 -16.06 4.50 7.50
CA SER A 186 -16.77 3.44 6.78
C SER A 186 -15.98 2.14 6.71
N SER A 187 -14.67 2.20 6.64
CA SER A 187 -13.82 1.01 6.69
C SER A 187 -13.90 0.30 8.04
N HIS A 188 -14.02 1.08 9.11
CA HIS A 188 -14.12 0.53 10.46
C HIS A 188 -15.48 -0.13 10.73
N ASP A 189 -16.58 0.49 10.31
CA ASP A 189 -17.92 -0.07 10.45
C ASP A 189 -18.08 -1.38 9.64
N GLN A 190 -17.45 -1.46 8.48
CA GLN A 190 -17.43 -2.68 7.66
C GLN A 190 -16.59 -3.80 8.29
N ALA A 191 -15.47 -3.48 8.92
CA ALA A 191 -14.68 -4.46 9.65
C ALA A 191 -15.46 -5.04 10.84
N GLN A 192 -16.22 -4.20 11.56
CA GLN A 192 -17.08 -4.66 12.65
C GLN A 192 -18.24 -5.53 12.15
N SER A 193 -18.94 -5.14 11.09
CA SER A 193 -20.02 -5.94 10.52
C SER A 193 -19.51 -7.27 9.93
N GLY A 194 -18.31 -7.28 9.37
CA GLY A 194 -17.65 -8.49 8.90
C GLY A 194 -17.28 -9.44 10.03
N SER A 195 -16.77 -8.93 11.16
CA SER A 195 -16.45 -9.75 12.33
C SER A 195 -17.69 -10.37 12.96
N GLU A 196 -18.81 -9.65 13.05
CA GLU A 196 -20.10 -10.19 13.52
C GLU A 196 -20.65 -11.28 12.58
N GLN A 197 -20.47 -11.14 11.26
CA GLN A 197 -20.88 -12.16 10.31
C GLN A 197 -20.00 -13.42 10.38
N ILE A 198 -18.70 -13.27 10.65
CA ILE A 198 -17.78 -14.41 10.84
C ILE A 198 -18.09 -15.13 12.15
N GLU A 199 -18.41 -14.40 13.22
CA GLU A 199 -18.77 -14.98 14.53
C GLU A 199 -20.08 -15.77 14.47
N ASN A 200 -20.99 -15.37 13.58
CA ASN A 200 -22.29 -16.08 13.36
C ASN A 200 -22.25 -17.08 12.19
N GLY A 201 -21.20 -17.08 11.37
CA GLY A 201 -20.99 -18.05 10.31
C GLY A 201 -20.25 -19.27 10.84
N ASN A 202 -20.85 -20.47 10.75
CA ASN A 202 -20.11 -21.73 10.89
C ASN A 202 -19.11 -21.84 9.73
N PHE A 203 -17.95 -21.15 9.87
CA PHE A 203 -16.83 -21.41 8.97
C PHE A 203 -16.32 -22.80 9.27
N ASP A 204 -16.36 -23.67 8.26
CA ASP A 204 -15.74 -24.98 8.36
C ASP A 204 -14.22 -24.78 8.46
N ASP A 205 -13.67 -25.01 9.65
CA ASP A 205 -12.22 -24.85 9.92
C ASP A 205 -11.37 -25.65 8.92
N GLY A 206 -11.92 -26.72 8.36
CA GLY A 206 -11.30 -27.51 7.31
C GLY A 206 -11.12 -26.74 5.99
N VAL A 207 -12.11 -25.93 5.59
CA VAL A 207 -12.01 -25.09 4.38
C VAL A 207 -10.98 -23.99 4.58
N LEU A 208 -10.96 -23.35 5.76
CA LEU A 208 -9.96 -22.34 6.09
C LEU A 208 -8.54 -22.91 6.05
N LEU A 209 -8.35 -24.10 6.65
CA LEU A 209 -7.06 -24.79 6.65
C LEU A 209 -6.62 -25.16 5.23
N LEU A 210 -7.53 -25.67 4.39
CA LEU A 210 -7.24 -25.97 2.98
C LEU A 210 -6.85 -24.73 2.18
N MET A 211 -7.52 -23.59 2.40
CA MET A 211 -7.16 -22.32 1.77
C MET A 211 -5.76 -21.84 2.20
N LEU A 212 -5.43 -21.95 3.50
CA LEU A 212 -4.11 -21.60 4.02
C LEU A 212 -3.01 -22.49 3.46
N ILE A 213 -3.26 -23.80 3.34
CA ILE A 213 -2.33 -24.76 2.72
C ILE A 213 -2.14 -24.45 1.24
N ALA A 214 -3.22 -24.17 0.50
CA ALA A 214 -3.14 -23.80 -0.91
C ALA A 214 -2.30 -22.53 -1.14
N ILE A 215 -2.45 -21.51 -0.29
CA ILE A 215 -1.65 -20.28 -0.32
C ILE A 215 -0.17 -20.56 0.02
N ALA A 216 0.10 -21.48 0.94
CA ALA A 216 1.47 -21.80 1.35
C ALA A 216 2.24 -22.64 0.30
N LEU A 217 1.53 -23.27 -0.63
CA LEU A 217 2.12 -24.13 -1.68
C LEU A 217 2.32 -23.39 -3.03
N THR A 218 1.86 -22.14 -3.16
CA THR A 218 2.07 -21.27 -4.34
C THR A 218 3.19 -20.27 -4.14
#